data_076fa85467d743481bfc94fd0048f191
#
_entry.id   076fa85467d743481bfc94fd0048f191
#
_cell.length_a   1.000
_cell.length_b   1.000
_cell.length_c   1.000
_cell.angle_alpha   90.00
_cell.angle_beta   90.00
_cell.angle_gamma   90.00
#
_symmetry.space_group_name_H-M   'P 1'
#
loop_
_entity.id
_entity.type
_entity.pdbx_description
1 polymer ?
#
loop_
_entity_poly.entity_id
_entity_poly.type
_entity_poly.pdbx_seq_one_letter_code
_entity_poly.pdbx_strand_id
1 'polypeptide(L)'
;MAYRNYENSFNQERWTLEEFRDWQDMCLMCGGCTGHGPMDPHNNVELAPYEWSGPDRRCPSIEYYKQKAFGGQGRLLNAAAVWRDGEEITDDFINIMYTCSGCGVCNENCPLFQPMQVTLAAREEINVQGKPQPEPLPGLYKNIDEKHNLFGLEGRAKHVPDLPKTGKDLYFTGCYTSYLLPRIGYVNAELLKKGGLDVCHMGQEEMCCGEVARQGGNIELFRKIAEENVEKVKAMRVERVICSCAHCYKTWAKEYPWVLQEELPFKVVHVMDVLKELIDEGKLKPEVEVSKTMTYHDPCFLRGINAYATTPEDIVSNKHEVARDVLAAIPGLELKE
;
A
#
# COMPACT_ATOMS: atom_id res chain seq x y z
N MET A 1 -19.94 8.64 -16.62
CA MET A 1 -18.93 8.11 -15.68
C MET A 1 -19.49 8.35 -14.29
N ALA A 2 -19.92 7.28 -13.61
CA ALA A 2 -20.34 7.40 -12.22
C ALA A 2 -19.06 7.62 -11.41
N TYR A 3 -18.86 8.84 -10.97
CA TYR A 3 -17.75 9.18 -10.08
C TYR A 3 -17.88 8.36 -8.81
N ARG A 4 -16.79 7.70 -8.47
CA ARG A 4 -16.57 6.99 -7.22
C ARG A 4 -16.82 7.98 -6.08
N ASN A 5 -18.00 7.97 -5.47
CA ASN A 5 -18.29 8.82 -4.32
C ASN A 5 -17.54 8.26 -3.12
N TYR A 6 -16.27 8.64 -3.00
CA TYR A 6 -15.43 8.35 -1.84
C TYR A 6 -15.75 9.21 -0.61
N GLU A 7 -16.48 10.32 -0.81
CA GLU A 7 -16.75 11.29 0.25
C GLU A 7 -17.34 10.66 1.51
N ASN A 8 -18.12 9.58 1.36
CA ASN A 8 -18.71 8.91 2.51
C ASN A 8 -17.79 7.89 3.18
N SER A 9 -16.84 7.28 2.46
CA SER A 9 -15.93 6.27 3.04
C SER A 9 -14.69 6.85 3.69
N PHE A 10 -14.37 8.13 3.44
CA PHE A 10 -13.22 8.81 4.03
C PHE A 10 -13.56 9.58 5.30
N ASN A 11 -14.84 9.79 5.60
CA ASN A 11 -15.28 10.52 6.79
C ASN A 11 -15.53 9.62 8.00
N GLN A 12 -15.08 8.38 7.98
CA GLN A 12 -15.38 7.41 9.04
C GLN A 12 -14.10 6.82 9.62
N GLU A 13 -14.10 6.72 10.95
CA GLU A 13 -12.98 6.18 11.73
C GLU A 13 -12.72 4.70 11.46
N ARG A 14 -13.66 4.01 10.85
CA ARG A 14 -13.65 2.58 10.54
C ARG A 14 -14.55 2.29 9.36
N TRP A 15 -14.13 1.39 8.47
CA TRP A 15 -15.01 0.86 7.44
C TRP A 15 -15.91 -0.24 8.02
N THR A 16 -17.21 -0.11 7.80
CA THR A 16 -18.16 -1.17 8.10
C THR A 16 -18.67 -1.79 6.81
N LEU A 17 -19.12 -3.04 6.85
CA LEU A 17 -19.68 -3.69 5.65
C LEU A 17 -20.97 -3.00 5.17
N GLU A 18 -21.71 -2.34 6.07
CA GLU A 18 -22.93 -1.62 5.72
C GLU A 18 -22.67 -0.43 4.80
N GLU A 19 -21.54 0.26 4.96
CA GLU A 19 -21.15 1.39 4.10
C GLU A 19 -20.95 1.01 2.64
N PHE A 20 -20.63 -0.26 2.39
CA PHE A 20 -20.45 -0.77 1.05
C PHE A 20 -21.72 -1.34 0.42
N ARG A 21 -22.89 -1.11 1.04
CA ARG A 21 -24.17 -1.58 0.54
C ARG A 21 -24.41 -1.17 -0.91
N ASP A 22 -24.30 0.12 -1.19
CA ASP A 22 -24.56 0.66 -2.53
C ASP A 22 -23.59 0.07 -3.56
N TRP A 23 -22.34 -0.23 -3.15
CA TRP A 23 -21.38 -0.88 -4.02
C TRP A 23 -21.74 -2.32 -4.33
N GLN A 24 -22.30 -3.03 -3.35
CA GLN A 24 -22.78 -4.39 -3.54
C GLN A 24 -23.96 -4.42 -4.52
N ASP A 25 -24.87 -3.47 -4.39
CA ASP A 25 -26.05 -3.34 -5.28
C ASP A 25 -25.65 -2.88 -6.69
N MET A 26 -24.59 -2.09 -6.83
CA MET A 26 -24.06 -1.66 -8.14
C MET A 26 -23.25 -2.75 -8.86
N CYS A 27 -22.93 -3.85 -8.23
CA CYS A 27 -22.11 -4.89 -8.83
C CYS A 27 -22.85 -5.60 -9.96
N LEU A 28 -22.41 -5.37 -11.20
CA LEU A 28 -22.97 -6.01 -12.41
C LEU A 28 -22.55 -7.48 -12.57
N MET A 29 -21.80 -8.03 -11.64
CA MET A 29 -21.25 -9.40 -11.70
C MET A 29 -20.47 -9.69 -13.01
N CYS A 30 -19.93 -8.67 -13.64
CA CYS A 30 -19.25 -8.77 -14.93
C CYS A 30 -17.93 -9.55 -14.87
N GLY A 31 -17.35 -9.74 -13.67
CA GLY A 31 -16.05 -10.41 -13.50
C GLY A 31 -14.83 -9.55 -13.84
N GLY A 32 -14.99 -8.29 -14.25
CA GLY A 32 -13.88 -7.40 -14.61
C GLY A 32 -12.84 -7.26 -13.52
N CYS A 33 -13.26 -7.18 -12.25
CA CYS A 33 -12.36 -7.11 -11.09
C CYS A 33 -11.44 -8.34 -10.90
N THR A 34 -11.70 -9.43 -11.58
CA THR A 34 -10.88 -10.64 -11.54
C THR A 34 -9.86 -10.73 -12.67
N GLY A 35 -9.98 -9.85 -13.65
CA GLY A 35 -9.23 -9.91 -14.90
C GLY A 35 -9.72 -11.00 -15.88
N HIS A 36 -10.89 -11.58 -15.63
CA HIS A 36 -11.45 -12.68 -16.42
C HIS A 36 -12.88 -12.41 -16.90
N GLY A 37 -13.31 -11.15 -16.86
CA GLY A 37 -14.69 -10.79 -17.16
C GLY A 37 -15.00 -10.70 -18.66
N PRO A 38 -16.23 -11.01 -19.08
CA PRO A 38 -16.69 -10.85 -20.47
C PRO A 38 -16.90 -9.37 -20.86
N MET A 39 -16.83 -8.45 -19.92
CA MET A 39 -17.09 -7.02 -20.09
C MET A 39 -15.80 -6.18 -20.12
N ASP A 40 -14.78 -6.70 -20.70
CA ASP A 40 -13.63 -5.88 -21.08
C ASP A 40 -14.06 -4.82 -22.09
N PRO A 41 -13.84 -3.52 -21.85
CA PRO A 41 -14.17 -2.47 -22.82
C PRO A 41 -13.33 -2.56 -24.11
N HIS A 42 -12.28 -3.35 -24.10
CA HIS A 42 -11.49 -3.69 -25.28
C HIS A 42 -11.86 -5.05 -25.85
N ASN A 43 -12.94 -5.65 -25.35
CA ASN A 43 -13.29 -7.03 -25.63
C ASN A 43 -13.70 -7.23 -27.07
N ASN A 44 -12.79 -7.74 -27.84
CA ASN A 44 -13.16 -8.63 -28.90
C ASN A 44 -13.52 -9.98 -28.27
N VAL A 45 -14.79 -10.34 -28.31
CA VAL A 45 -15.37 -11.57 -27.74
C VAL A 45 -14.64 -12.84 -28.20
N GLU A 46 -13.77 -12.73 -29.19
CA GLU A 46 -12.96 -13.77 -29.78
C GLU A 46 -11.59 -13.97 -29.11
N LEU A 47 -11.14 -13.02 -28.25
CA LEU A 47 -9.88 -13.18 -27.55
C LEU A 47 -10.07 -14.00 -26.30
N ALA A 48 -9.25 -15.01 -26.14
CA ALA A 48 -9.21 -15.79 -24.90
C ALA A 48 -8.95 -14.85 -23.71
N PRO A 49 -9.68 -15.00 -22.58
CA PRO A 49 -9.60 -14.10 -21.44
C PRO A 49 -8.19 -13.81 -20.93
N TYR A 50 -7.24 -14.71 -21.16
CA TYR A 50 -5.85 -14.58 -20.75
C TYR A 50 -4.98 -13.73 -21.69
N GLU A 51 -5.39 -13.49 -22.92
CA GLU A 51 -4.62 -12.68 -23.87
C GLU A 51 -4.82 -11.19 -23.60
N TRP A 52 -5.98 -10.84 -23.06
CA TRP A 52 -6.32 -9.46 -22.78
C TRP A 52 -5.81 -8.94 -21.43
N SER A 53 -5.94 -9.73 -20.39
CA SER A 53 -5.70 -9.24 -19.04
C SER A 53 -4.21 -9.05 -18.71
N GLY A 54 -3.30 -9.56 -19.52
CA GLY A 54 -1.89 -9.62 -19.16
C GLY A 54 -1.66 -10.28 -17.79
N PRO A 55 -0.48 -10.77 -17.48
CA PRO A 55 -0.22 -11.42 -16.19
C PRO A 55 -0.32 -10.47 -14.98
N ASP A 56 -0.13 -9.20 -15.20
CA ASP A 56 -0.13 -8.13 -14.20
C ASP A 56 -1.53 -7.65 -13.78
N ARG A 57 -2.57 -7.97 -14.55
CA ARG A 57 -3.96 -7.57 -14.29
C ARG A 57 -4.85 -8.67 -13.72
N ARG A 58 -4.32 -9.82 -13.43
CA ARG A 58 -5.06 -10.96 -12.89
C ARG A 58 -5.04 -10.98 -11.38
N CYS A 59 -6.16 -11.41 -10.80
CA CYS A 59 -6.22 -11.65 -9.37
C CYS A 59 -5.36 -12.86 -8.98
N PRO A 60 -4.26 -12.71 -8.23
CA PRO A 60 -3.38 -13.82 -7.89
C PRO A 60 -4.07 -14.91 -7.07
N SER A 61 -5.06 -14.54 -6.25
CA SER A 61 -5.82 -15.53 -5.48
C SER A 61 -6.68 -16.43 -6.37
N ILE A 62 -7.33 -15.87 -7.39
CA ILE A 62 -8.08 -16.68 -8.37
C ILE A 62 -7.13 -17.58 -9.16
N GLU A 63 -5.99 -17.06 -9.58
CA GLU A 63 -5.00 -17.86 -10.32
C GLU A 63 -4.51 -19.06 -9.49
N TYR A 64 -4.37 -18.90 -8.19
CA TYR A 64 -3.96 -19.99 -7.30
C TYR A 64 -5.11 -20.95 -6.97
N TYR A 65 -6.25 -20.45 -6.46
CA TYR A 65 -7.35 -21.29 -5.98
C TYR A 65 -8.29 -21.78 -7.09
N LYS A 66 -8.25 -21.18 -8.27
CA LYS A 66 -9.12 -21.50 -9.43
C LYS A 66 -10.63 -21.39 -9.11
N GLN A 67 -11.01 -20.60 -8.13
CA GLN A 67 -12.39 -20.39 -7.70
C GLN A 67 -12.72 -18.90 -7.60
N LYS A 68 -13.90 -18.52 -8.11
CA LYS A 68 -14.35 -17.11 -8.12
C LYS A 68 -14.54 -16.51 -6.73
N ALA A 69 -14.83 -17.34 -5.71
CA ALA A 69 -14.97 -16.89 -4.33
C ALA A 69 -13.73 -16.13 -3.84
N PHE A 70 -12.54 -16.47 -4.31
CA PHE A 70 -11.28 -15.86 -3.92
C PHE A 70 -10.92 -14.60 -4.71
N GLY A 71 -11.77 -14.11 -5.59
CA GLY A 71 -11.59 -12.86 -6.32
C GLY A 71 -12.38 -11.69 -5.75
N GLY A 72 -12.18 -10.49 -6.29
CA GLY A 72 -12.87 -9.28 -5.84
C GLY A 72 -14.39 -9.42 -5.84
N GLN A 73 -14.98 -9.96 -6.93
CA GLN A 73 -16.42 -10.22 -7.01
C GLN A 73 -16.90 -11.23 -5.97
N GLY A 74 -16.19 -12.35 -5.82
CA GLY A 74 -16.60 -13.38 -4.87
C GLY A 74 -16.53 -12.89 -3.44
N ARG A 75 -15.49 -12.14 -3.07
CA ARG A 75 -15.37 -11.50 -1.75
C ARG A 75 -16.48 -10.50 -1.48
N LEU A 76 -16.84 -9.70 -2.48
CA LEU A 76 -17.98 -8.80 -2.38
C LEU A 76 -19.29 -9.55 -2.08
N LEU A 77 -19.55 -10.64 -2.80
CA LEU A 77 -20.77 -11.45 -2.59
C LEU A 77 -20.78 -12.14 -1.23
N ASN A 78 -19.64 -12.67 -0.78
CA ASN A 78 -19.53 -13.25 0.57
C ASN A 78 -19.72 -12.19 1.65
N ALA A 79 -19.16 -11.00 1.48
CA ALA A 79 -19.39 -9.87 2.40
C ALA A 79 -20.87 -9.46 2.43
N ALA A 80 -21.55 -9.47 1.28
CA ALA A 80 -22.98 -9.19 1.19
C ALA A 80 -23.82 -10.22 1.94
N ALA A 81 -23.47 -11.50 1.90
CA ALA A 81 -24.17 -12.54 2.65
C ALA A 81 -24.11 -12.29 4.17
N VAL A 82 -22.93 -11.93 4.69
CA VAL A 82 -22.79 -11.61 6.11
C VAL A 82 -23.56 -10.34 6.47
N TRP A 83 -23.39 -9.28 5.68
CA TRP A 83 -23.96 -7.99 6.03
C TRP A 83 -25.46 -7.88 5.74
N ARG A 84 -25.91 -8.29 4.53
CA ARG A 84 -27.29 -8.11 4.07
C ARG A 84 -28.20 -9.23 4.55
N ASP A 85 -27.70 -10.45 4.46
CA ASP A 85 -28.50 -11.64 4.67
C ASP A 85 -28.35 -12.20 6.12
N GLY A 86 -27.47 -11.59 6.92
CA GLY A 86 -27.26 -11.93 8.33
C GLY A 86 -26.54 -13.27 8.55
N GLU A 87 -25.82 -13.75 7.55
CA GLU A 87 -25.04 -14.98 7.66
C GLU A 87 -23.89 -14.82 8.66
N GLU A 88 -23.54 -15.90 9.32
CA GLU A 88 -22.44 -15.90 10.29
C GLU A 88 -21.07 -15.82 9.60
N ILE A 89 -20.11 -15.18 10.26
CA ILE A 89 -18.69 -15.22 9.88
C ILE A 89 -18.14 -16.62 10.22
N THR A 90 -18.00 -17.44 9.19
CA THR A 90 -17.47 -18.80 9.26
C THR A 90 -15.96 -18.85 8.99
N ASP A 91 -15.32 -20.00 9.27
CA ASP A 91 -13.90 -20.21 8.94
C ASP A 91 -13.64 -20.10 7.44
N ASP A 92 -14.58 -20.54 6.60
CA ASP A 92 -14.46 -20.37 5.14
C ASP A 92 -14.53 -18.92 4.72
N PHE A 93 -15.41 -18.12 5.33
CA PHE A 93 -15.45 -16.68 5.11
C PHE A 93 -14.11 -16.03 5.49
N ILE A 94 -13.58 -16.35 6.66
CA ILE A 94 -12.28 -15.86 7.15
C ILE A 94 -11.18 -16.22 6.15
N ASN A 95 -11.11 -17.48 5.71
CA ASN A 95 -10.14 -17.93 4.74
C ASN A 95 -10.24 -17.18 3.41
N ILE A 96 -11.45 -17.01 2.87
CA ILE A 96 -11.69 -16.25 1.64
C ILE A 96 -11.18 -14.82 1.77
N MET A 97 -11.44 -14.14 2.88
CA MET A 97 -11.03 -12.75 3.08
C MET A 97 -9.52 -12.61 3.27
N TYR A 98 -8.89 -13.49 4.06
CA TYR A 98 -7.45 -13.38 4.34
C TYR A 98 -6.53 -13.94 3.24
N THR A 99 -7.03 -14.69 2.29
CA THR A 99 -6.26 -15.09 1.10
C THR A 99 -6.11 -13.99 0.05
N CYS A 100 -6.71 -12.80 0.28
CA CYS A 100 -6.44 -11.62 -0.54
C CYS A 100 -5.06 -11.02 -0.19
N SER A 101 -4.21 -10.84 -1.20
CA SER A 101 -2.90 -10.20 -1.03
C SER A 101 -2.95 -8.67 -0.88
N GLY A 102 -4.13 -8.03 -1.03
CA GLY A 102 -4.27 -6.58 -0.97
C GLY A 102 -3.64 -5.83 -2.15
N CYS A 103 -3.38 -6.48 -3.28
CA CYS A 103 -2.64 -5.90 -4.41
C CYS A 103 -3.39 -4.80 -5.19
N GLY A 104 -4.70 -4.63 -4.99
CA GLY A 104 -5.49 -3.57 -5.62
C GLY A 104 -5.89 -3.80 -7.08
N VAL A 105 -5.48 -4.89 -7.73
CA VAL A 105 -5.82 -5.17 -9.13
C VAL A 105 -7.33 -5.12 -9.39
N CYS A 106 -8.13 -5.62 -8.45
CA CYS A 106 -9.58 -5.56 -8.59
C CYS A 106 -10.13 -4.13 -8.58
N ASN A 107 -9.48 -3.20 -7.88
CA ASN A 107 -9.85 -1.78 -7.88
C ASN A 107 -9.52 -1.11 -9.21
N GLU A 108 -8.38 -1.46 -9.80
CA GLU A 108 -7.98 -0.94 -11.12
C GLU A 108 -8.91 -1.43 -12.24
N ASN A 109 -9.31 -2.70 -12.15
CA ASN A 109 -10.14 -3.33 -13.16
C ASN A 109 -11.65 -3.02 -13.02
N CYS A 110 -12.11 -2.54 -11.87
CA CYS A 110 -13.51 -2.22 -11.64
C CYS A 110 -13.80 -0.74 -11.92
N PRO A 111 -14.62 -0.41 -12.93
CA PRO A 111 -14.94 0.98 -13.23
C PRO A 111 -15.98 1.60 -12.30
N LEU A 112 -16.61 0.80 -11.42
CA LEU A 112 -17.75 1.22 -10.61
C LEU A 112 -17.36 1.54 -9.18
N PHE A 113 -16.56 0.68 -8.55
CA PHE A 113 -16.21 0.79 -7.13
C PHE A 113 -14.87 0.09 -6.84
N GLN A 114 -14.50 -0.02 -5.56
CA GLN A 114 -13.21 -0.58 -5.13
C GLN A 114 -13.40 -1.88 -4.33
N PRO A 115 -13.42 -3.03 -4.99
CA PRO A 115 -13.68 -4.32 -4.33
C PRO A 115 -12.70 -4.68 -3.20
N MET A 116 -11.46 -4.17 -3.24
CA MET A 116 -10.48 -4.43 -2.19
C MET A 116 -10.89 -3.81 -0.85
N GLN A 117 -11.52 -2.63 -0.85
CA GLN A 117 -11.96 -1.97 0.38
C GLN A 117 -13.00 -2.81 1.12
N VAL A 118 -13.90 -3.48 0.40
CA VAL A 118 -14.86 -4.42 0.99
C VAL A 118 -14.13 -5.57 1.69
N THR A 119 -13.04 -6.07 1.10
CA THR A 119 -12.23 -7.12 1.74
C THR A 119 -11.57 -6.61 3.03
N LEU A 120 -11.07 -5.37 3.05
CA LEU A 120 -10.49 -4.78 4.25
C LEU A 120 -11.55 -4.56 5.34
N ALA A 121 -12.72 -4.05 4.98
CA ALA A 121 -13.84 -3.90 5.92
C ALA A 121 -14.29 -5.24 6.51
N ALA A 122 -14.32 -6.30 5.70
CA ALA A 122 -14.61 -7.64 6.18
C ALA A 122 -13.56 -8.15 7.19
N ARG A 123 -12.28 -7.85 6.98
CA ARG A 123 -11.21 -8.17 7.95
C ARG A 123 -11.35 -7.37 9.24
N GLU A 124 -11.73 -6.10 9.14
CA GLU A 124 -12.03 -5.27 10.32
C GLU A 124 -13.20 -5.85 11.09
N GLU A 125 -14.26 -6.30 10.42
CA GLU A 125 -15.43 -6.93 11.04
C GLU A 125 -15.05 -8.26 11.73
N ILE A 126 -14.25 -9.11 11.08
CA ILE A 126 -13.71 -10.35 11.67
C ILE A 126 -12.96 -10.04 12.97
N ASN A 127 -12.13 -8.99 12.97
CA ASN A 127 -11.35 -8.59 14.13
C ASN A 127 -12.24 -8.07 15.27
N VAL A 128 -13.17 -7.17 14.96
CA VAL A 128 -14.08 -6.56 15.94
C VAL A 128 -15.00 -7.59 16.61
N GLN A 129 -15.45 -8.60 15.86
CA GLN A 129 -16.22 -9.70 16.42
C GLN A 129 -15.38 -10.72 17.22
N GLY A 130 -14.09 -10.49 17.37
CA GLY A 130 -13.18 -11.36 18.10
C GLY A 130 -13.03 -12.75 17.47
N LYS A 131 -13.29 -12.87 16.17
CA LYS A 131 -13.11 -14.13 15.43
C LYS A 131 -11.61 -14.43 15.25
N PRO A 132 -11.23 -15.71 15.19
CA PRO A 132 -9.83 -16.08 15.04
C PRO A 132 -9.26 -15.56 13.71
N GLN A 133 -8.06 -15.00 13.78
CA GLN A 133 -7.33 -14.56 12.60
C GLN A 133 -6.26 -15.58 12.23
N PRO A 134 -5.94 -15.73 10.94
CA PRO A 134 -4.95 -16.70 10.52
C PRO A 134 -3.55 -16.32 11.01
N GLU A 135 -2.75 -17.32 11.34
CA GLU A 135 -1.31 -17.14 11.58
C GLU A 135 -0.61 -16.63 10.31
N PRO A 136 0.40 -15.75 10.44
CA PRO A 136 1.03 -15.31 11.69
C PRO A 136 0.51 -13.96 12.24
N LEU A 137 -0.68 -13.48 11.83
CA LEU A 137 -1.14 -12.11 12.13
C LEU A 137 -1.17 -11.77 13.62
N PRO A 138 -1.73 -12.61 14.53
CA PRO A 138 -1.76 -12.26 15.96
C PRO A 138 -0.36 -12.05 16.54
N GLY A 139 0.60 -12.88 16.14
CA GLY A 139 2.00 -12.74 16.54
C GLY A 139 2.66 -11.47 16.01
N LEU A 140 2.33 -11.07 14.76
CA LEU A 140 2.82 -9.84 14.16
C LEU A 140 2.25 -8.59 14.85
N TYR A 141 0.98 -8.61 15.22
CA TYR A 141 0.36 -7.52 15.98
C TYR A 141 1.03 -7.33 17.34
N LYS A 142 1.25 -8.43 18.06
CA LYS A 142 1.97 -8.41 19.32
C LYS A 142 3.38 -7.82 19.16
N ASN A 143 4.12 -8.24 18.13
CA ASN A 143 5.44 -7.71 17.85
C ASN A 143 5.40 -6.19 17.59
N ILE A 144 4.44 -5.72 16.81
CA ILE A 144 4.31 -4.30 16.51
C ILE A 144 3.94 -3.51 17.77
N ASP A 145 3.00 -4.00 18.55
CA ASP A 145 2.52 -3.33 19.77
C ASP A 145 3.58 -3.25 20.86
N GLU A 146 4.26 -4.36 21.16
CA GLU A 146 5.22 -4.47 22.27
C GLU A 146 6.65 -4.06 21.89
N LYS A 147 7.08 -4.30 20.63
CA LYS A 147 8.44 -4.09 20.17
C LYS A 147 8.58 -3.02 19.09
N HIS A 148 7.48 -2.42 18.68
CA HIS A 148 7.42 -1.36 17.66
C HIS A 148 8.03 -1.76 16.31
N ASN A 149 8.16 -3.06 16.05
CA ASN A 149 8.62 -3.59 14.78
C ASN A 149 7.97 -4.94 14.45
N LEU A 150 7.88 -5.22 13.15
CA LEU A 150 7.23 -6.42 12.63
C LEU A 150 7.91 -7.73 13.08
N PHE A 151 9.21 -7.70 13.34
CA PHE A 151 10.03 -8.89 13.60
C PHE A 151 10.11 -9.29 15.07
N GLY A 152 9.55 -8.49 15.98
CA GLY A 152 9.61 -8.74 17.42
C GLY A 152 11.03 -8.63 18.03
N LEU A 153 11.92 -7.94 17.33
CA LEU A 153 13.30 -7.77 17.77
C LEU A 153 13.43 -6.66 18.82
N GLU A 154 14.39 -6.82 19.74
CA GLU A 154 14.66 -5.81 20.75
C GLU A 154 15.33 -4.58 20.12
N GLY A 155 14.76 -3.42 20.40
CA GLY A 155 15.22 -2.13 19.89
C GLY A 155 15.14 -2.01 18.37
N ARG A 156 15.48 -0.82 17.88
CA ARG A 156 15.65 -0.63 16.43
C ARG A 156 16.96 -1.26 15.97
N ALA A 157 16.99 -1.69 14.72
CA ALA A 157 18.16 -2.35 14.16
C ALA A 157 19.44 -1.53 14.39
N LYS A 158 20.53 -2.18 14.75
CA LYS A 158 21.84 -1.55 14.93
C LYS A 158 22.40 -0.88 13.67
N HIS A 159 21.77 -1.17 12.54
CA HIS A 159 22.15 -0.70 11.21
C HIS A 159 21.26 0.45 10.70
N VAL A 160 20.90 1.38 11.57
CA VAL A 160 20.25 2.63 11.17
C VAL A 160 21.28 3.57 10.55
N PRO A 161 20.97 4.25 9.44
CA PRO A 161 21.89 5.24 8.88
C PRO A 161 22.31 6.29 9.92
N ASP A 162 23.57 6.65 9.90
CA ASP A 162 24.09 7.73 10.77
C ASP A 162 23.68 9.09 10.18
N LEU A 163 22.52 9.54 10.59
CA LEU A 163 21.91 10.81 10.22
C LEU A 163 21.61 11.63 11.48
N PRO A 164 21.63 12.98 11.38
CA PRO A 164 21.25 13.85 12.50
C PRO A 164 19.78 13.58 12.92
N LYS A 165 19.47 13.92 14.17
CA LYS A 165 18.11 13.79 14.70
C LYS A 165 17.19 14.96 14.31
N THR A 166 17.74 16.02 13.73
CA THR A 166 17.02 17.23 13.31
C THR A 166 17.37 17.56 11.87
N GLY A 167 16.41 18.03 11.11
CA GLY A 167 16.55 18.40 9.72
C GLY A 167 15.16 18.70 9.13
N LYS A 168 15.11 19.09 7.88
CA LYS A 168 13.86 19.37 7.17
C LYS A 168 13.20 18.14 6.57
N ASP A 169 14.02 17.17 6.19
CA ASP A 169 13.62 15.95 5.48
C ASP A 169 13.82 14.74 6.38
N LEU A 170 12.74 14.19 6.94
CA LEU A 170 12.81 12.95 7.70
C LEU A 170 12.92 11.75 6.76
N TYR A 171 13.99 11.00 6.85
CA TYR A 171 14.09 9.70 6.18
C TYR A 171 13.49 8.60 7.07
N PHE A 172 12.30 8.13 6.68
CA PHE A 172 11.61 7.02 7.33
C PHE A 172 12.05 5.70 6.71
N THR A 173 12.90 4.97 7.42
CA THR A 173 13.54 3.75 6.91
C THR A 173 12.56 2.58 6.78
N GLY A 174 11.69 2.40 7.77
CA GLY A 174 10.75 1.28 7.84
C GLY A 174 11.39 -0.04 8.32
N CYS A 175 10.55 -1.02 8.69
CA CYS A 175 11.00 -2.26 9.31
C CYS A 175 11.88 -3.12 8.38
N TYR A 176 11.45 -3.35 7.14
CA TYR A 176 12.20 -4.20 6.21
C TYR A 176 13.60 -3.66 5.92
N THR A 177 13.70 -2.38 5.63
CA THR A 177 14.98 -1.74 5.35
C THR A 177 15.87 -1.75 6.59
N SER A 178 15.31 -1.49 7.78
CA SER A 178 16.10 -1.45 9.01
C SER A 178 16.66 -2.81 9.44
N TYR A 179 15.89 -3.90 9.28
CA TYR A 179 16.24 -5.19 9.84
C TYR A 179 16.73 -6.21 8.81
N LEU A 180 16.18 -6.20 7.60
CA LEU A 180 16.50 -7.20 6.57
C LEU A 180 17.39 -6.67 5.46
N LEU A 181 17.26 -5.39 5.10
CA LEU A 181 17.93 -4.79 3.97
C LEU A 181 18.66 -3.48 4.36
N PRO A 182 19.50 -3.47 5.41
CA PRO A 182 20.10 -2.24 5.93
C PRO A 182 20.94 -1.49 4.89
N ARG A 183 21.52 -2.21 3.92
CA ARG A 183 22.25 -1.59 2.81
C ARG A 183 21.41 -0.60 2.03
N ILE A 184 20.12 -0.88 1.81
CA ILE A 184 19.20 0.05 1.14
C ILE A 184 19.06 1.34 1.95
N GLY A 185 18.91 1.22 3.26
CA GLY A 185 18.83 2.36 4.17
C GLY A 185 20.06 3.27 4.07
N TYR A 186 21.27 2.68 4.12
CA TYR A 186 22.52 3.43 3.99
C TYR A 186 22.66 4.10 2.62
N VAL A 187 22.41 3.35 1.54
CA VAL A 187 22.53 3.89 0.18
C VAL A 187 21.55 5.06 -0.04
N ASN A 188 20.30 4.92 0.39
CA ASN A 188 19.34 6.00 0.28
C ASN A 188 19.77 7.23 1.09
N ALA A 189 20.20 7.04 2.34
CA ALA A 189 20.68 8.14 3.17
C ALA A 189 21.86 8.89 2.51
N GLU A 190 22.83 8.16 1.95
CA GLU A 190 23.97 8.75 1.26
C GLU A 190 23.56 9.48 -0.04
N LEU A 191 22.62 8.93 -0.80
CA LEU A 191 22.11 9.59 -2.01
C LEU A 191 21.37 10.89 -1.67
N LEU A 192 20.52 10.87 -0.65
CA LEU A 192 19.78 12.06 -0.19
C LEU A 192 20.74 13.16 0.30
N LYS A 193 21.77 12.78 1.11
CA LYS A 193 22.83 13.70 1.55
C LYS A 193 23.66 14.26 0.36
N LYS A 194 24.04 13.39 -0.57
CA LYS A 194 24.79 13.78 -1.76
C LYS A 194 23.98 14.72 -2.65
N GLY A 195 22.65 14.56 -2.68
CA GLY A 195 21.71 15.46 -3.33
C GLY A 195 21.52 16.81 -2.63
N GLY A 196 22.18 17.02 -1.47
CA GLY A 196 22.16 18.29 -0.74
C GLY A 196 20.94 18.50 0.14
N LEU A 197 20.20 17.43 0.48
CA LEU A 197 19.06 17.52 1.37
C LEU A 197 19.48 17.61 2.85
N ASP A 198 18.70 18.35 3.63
CA ASP A 198 18.82 18.44 5.11
C ASP A 198 18.10 17.26 5.76
N VAL A 199 18.71 16.08 5.65
CA VAL A 199 18.11 14.80 6.02
C VAL A 199 18.34 14.48 7.49
N CYS A 200 17.27 14.10 8.19
CA CYS A 200 17.32 13.60 9.56
C CYS A 200 16.66 12.20 9.69
N HIS A 201 16.84 11.58 10.86
CA HIS A 201 16.30 10.26 11.16
C HIS A 201 15.90 10.13 12.62
N MET A 202 14.82 9.39 12.92
CA MET A 202 14.39 9.13 14.31
C MET A 202 15.30 8.21 15.11
N GLY A 203 16.23 7.53 14.46
CA GLY A 203 17.14 6.60 15.11
C GLY A 203 16.39 5.42 15.74
N GLN A 204 16.67 5.15 17.02
CA GLN A 204 16.04 4.06 17.77
C GLN A 204 14.54 4.30 18.08
N GLU A 205 14.05 5.52 17.90
CA GLU A 205 12.67 5.90 18.19
C GLU A 205 11.71 5.68 17.01
N GLU A 206 12.24 5.33 15.82
CA GLU A 206 11.42 5.01 14.65
C GLU A 206 10.61 3.73 14.90
N MET A 207 9.30 3.79 14.67
CA MET A 207 8.39 2.66 14.83
C MET A 207 7.96 2.09 13.48
N CYS A 208 7.38 0.90 13.52
CA CYS A 208 6.69 0.33 12.35
C CYS A 208 5.57 1.27 11.89
N CYS A 209 5.33 1.35 10.58
CA CYS A 209 4.19 2.12 10.04
C CYS A 209 2.81 1.48 10.32
N GLY A 210 2.75 0.24 10.80
CA GLY A 210 1.48 -0.42 11.14
C GLY A 210 0.70 -0.99 9.96
N GLU A 211 1.21 -0.96 8.75
CA GLU A 211 0.49 -1.43 7.55
C GLU A 211 -0.04 -2.87 7.71
N VAL A 212 0.69 -3.74 8.40
CA VAL A 212 0.24 -5.12 8.64
C VAL A 212 -1.01 -5.15 9.54
N ALA A 213 -1.09 -4.27 10.53
CA ALA A 213 -2.29 -4.13 11.35
C ALA A 213 -3.48 -3.63 10.50
N ARG A 214 -3.24 -2.64 9.64
CA ARG A 214 -4.23 -2.10 8.70
C ARG A 214 -4.75 -3.17 7.75
N GLN A 215 -3.84 -3.87 7.06
CA GLN A 215 -4.20 -4.91 6.10
C GLN A 215 -4.82 -6.15 6.76
N GLY A 216 -4.46 -6.42 7.99
CA GLY A 216 -5.02 -7.52 8.76
C GLY A 216 -6.36 -7.20 9.44
N GLY A 217 -6.83 -5.94 9.41
CA GLY A 217 -8.11 -5.53 9.99
C GLY A 217 -8.04 -5.15 11.47
N ASN A 218 -6.85 -5.08 12.08
CA ASN A 218 -6.71 -4.57 13.46
C ASN A 218 -6.62 -3.04 13.46
N ILE A 219 -7.77 -2.41 13.28
CA ILE A 219 -7.87 -0.96 13.11
C ILE A 219 -7.50 -0.20 14.40
N GLU A 220 -7.77 -0.75 15.55
CA GLU A 220 -7.44 -0.14 16.85
C GLU A 220 -5.93 -0.05 17.03
N LEU A 221 -5.21 -1.14 16.79
CA LEU A 221 -3.76 -1.14 16.82
C LEU A 221 -3.18 -0.20 15.75
N PHE A 222 -3.76 -0.20 14.56
CA PHE A 222 -3.32 0.68 13.47
C PHE A 222 -3.46 2.15 13.83
N ARG A 223 -4.61 2.56 14.41
CA ARG A 223 -4.85 3.92 14.89
C ARG A 223 -3.84 4.34 15.94
N LYS A 224 -3.63 3.51 16.97
CA LYS A 224 -2.64 3.75 18.02
C LYS A 224 -1.26 4.03 17.44
N ILE A 225 -0.83 3.20 16.48
CA ILE A 225 0.47 3.36 15.81
C ILE A 225 0.53 4.66 15.00
N ALA A 226 -0.56 4.99 14.29
CA ALA A 226 -0.65 6.22 13.51
C ALA A 226 -0.52 7.47 14.39
N GLU A 227 -1.26 7.52 15.50
CA GLU A 227 -1.19 8.61 16.49
C GLU A 227 0.24 8.77 17.01
N GLU A 228 0.86 7.70 17.51
CA GLU A 228 2.21 7.76 18.07
C GLU A 228 3.26 8.19 17.03
N ASN A 229 3.19 7.66 15.81
CA ASN A 229 4.11 8.03 14.74
C ASN A 229 3.95 9.50 14.33
N VAL A 230 2.71 9.94 14.12
CA VAL A 230 2.42 11.32 13.68
C VAL A 230 2.84 12.32 14.74
N GLU A 231 2.56 12.07 16.03
CA GLU A 231 2.98 12.96 17.12
C GLU A 231 4.52 13.07 17.22
N LYS A 232 5.24 11.96 17.08
CA LYS A 232 6.72 11.98 17.04
C LYS A 232 7.24 12.84 15.89
N VAL A 233 6.66 12.69 14.69
CA VAL A 233 7.10 13.46 13.53
C VAL A 233 6.71 14.91 13.61
N LYS A 234 5.51 15.26 14.12
CA LYS A 234 5.12 16.63 14.43
C LYS A 234 6.11 17.34 15.37
N ALA A 235 6.56 16.62 16.42
CA ALA A 235 7.54 17.15 17.36
C ALA A 235 8.90 17.46 16.72
N MET A 236 9.29 16.75 15.67
CA MET A 236 10.51 16.99 14.91
C MET A 236 10.44 18.24 14.01
N ARG A 237 9.25 18.74 13.70
CA ARG A 237 9.00 19.92 12.83
C ARG A 237 9.61 19.79 11.45
N VAL A 238 9.57 18.61 10.86
CA VAL A 238 10.05 18.36 9.51
C VAL A 238 9.06 18.90 8.48
N GLU A 239 9.56 19.26 7.31
CA GLU A 239 8.74 19.70 6.17
C GLU A 239 8.26 18.50 5.34
N ARG A 240 9.05 17.40 5.35
CA ARG A 240 8.81 16.25 4.48
C ARG A 240 9.21 14.93 5.15
N VAL A 241 8.41 13.88 4.94
CA VAL A 241 8.72 12.49 5.30
C VAL A 241 9.01 11.70 4.03
N ILE A 242 10.22 11.15 3.91
CA ILE A 242 10.70 10.39 2.77
C ILE A 242 10.69 8.91 3.13
N CYS A 243 9.82 8.12 2.50
CA CYS A 243 9.70 6.69 2.73
C CYS A 243 10.45 5.88 1.66
N SER A 244 11.24 4.88 2.07
CA SER A 244 11.89 3.96 1.13
C SER A 244 11.05 2.73 0.76
N CYS A 245 9.99 2.47 1.48
CA CYS A 245 9.10 1.33 1.30
C CYS A 245 7.75 1.78 0.75
N ALA A 246 7.27 1.11 -0.29
CA ALA A 246 5.97 1.40 -0.90
C ALA A 246 4.79 1.29 0.09
N HIS A 247 4.84 0.30 0.99
CA HIS A 247 3.85 0.13 2.05
C HIS A 247 3.87 1.32 3.01
N CYS A 248 5.05 1.67 3.53
CA CYS A 248 5.20 2.81 4.43
C CYS A 248 4.74 4.11 3.76
N TYR A 249 5.10 4.31 2.49
CA TYR A 249 4.67 5.49 1.74
C TYR A 249 3.14 5.60 1.66
N LYS A 250 2.46 4.53 1.21
CA LYS A 250 1.00 4.50 1.14
C LYS A 250 0.38 4.73 2.52
N THR A 251 0.90 4.06 3.55
CA THR A 251 0.40 4.18 4.93
C THR A 251 0.47 5.62 5.42
N TRP A 252 1.63 6.25 5.32
CA TRP A 252 1.81 7.65 5.72
C TRP A 252 1.00 8.63 4.87
N ALA A 253 0.97 8.43 3.54
CA ALA A 253 0.38 9.39 2.63
C ALA A 253 -1.16 9.33 2.56
N LYS A 254 -1.76 8.16 2.80
CA LYS A 254 -3.19 7.93 2.59
C LYS A 254 -3.91 7.32 3.79
N GLU A 255 -3.32 6.32 4.44
CA GLU A 255 -4.01 5.60 5.51
C GLU A 255 -3.99 6.37 6.85
N TYR A 256 -2.90 7.08 7.17
CA TYR A 256 -2.83 7.89 8.38
C TYR A 256 -3.80 9.08 8.35
N PRO A 257 -3.85 9.90 7.27
CA PRO A 257 -4.88 10.94 7.20
C PRO A 257 -6.30 10.39 7.33
N TRP A 258 -6.56 9.25 6.73
CA TRP A 258 -7.86 8.60 6.81
C TRP A 258 -8.17 8.12 8.24
N VAL A 259 -7.30 7.35 8.89
CA VAL A 259 -7.59 6.78 10.22
C VAL A 259 -7.62 7.82 11.33
N LEU A 260 -6.87 8.91 11.17
CA LEU A 260 -6.81 10.01 12.13
C LEU A 260 -7.84 11.12 11.85
N GLN A 261 -8.50 11.09 10.70
CA GLN A 261 -9.44 12.12 10.25
C GLN A 261 -8.82 13.53 10.26
N GLU A 262 -7.53 13.60 9.92
CA GLU A 262 -6.79 14.87 9.83
C GLU A 262 -5.76 14.85 8.70
N GLU A 263 -5.46 16.03 8.16
CA GLU A 263 -4.36 16.20 7.23
C GLU A 263 -3.01 16.26 7.98
N LEU A 264 -1.98 15.65 7.42
CA LEU A 264 -0.65 15.71 8.00
C LEU A 264 -0.01 17.06 7.72
N PRO A 265 0.64 17.70 8.72
CA PRO A 265 1.24 19.02 8.56
C PRO A 265 2.60 18.99 7.81
N PHE A 266 2.93 17.88 7.19
CA PHE A 266 4.14 17.68 6.42
C PHE A 266 3.83 16.85 5.16
N LYS A 267 4.64 17.03 4.13
CA LYS A 267 4.50 16.27 2.88
C LYS A 267 5.06 14.86 3.03
N VAL A 268 4.38 13.86 2.48
CA VAL A 268 4.88 12.49 2.41
C VAL A 268 5.26 12.16 0.97
N VAL A 269 6.47 11.63 0.75
CA VAL A 269 6.99 11.29 -0.57
C VAL A 269 7.69 9.93 -0.55
N HIS A 270 7.70 9.24 -1.68
CA HIS A 270 8.53 8.05 -1.84
C HIS A 270 9.95 8.44 -2.25
N VAL A 271 10.95 7.67 -1.82
CA VAL A 271 12.36 7.98 -2.11
C VAL A 271 12.66 8.11 -3.61
N MET A 272 11.96 7.34 -4.46
CA MET A 272 12.15 7.43 -5.91
C MET A 272 11.69 8.78 -6.48
N ASP A 273 10.66 9.40 -5.92
CA ASP A 273 10.23 10.75 -6.33
C ASP A 273 11.34 11.76 -6.04
N VAL A 274 11.96 11.65 -4.86
CA VAL A 274 13.07 12.53 -4.45
C VAL A 274 14.31 12.30 -5.30
N LEU A 275 14.66 11.06 -5.60
CA LEU A 275 15.79 10.76 -6.48
C LEU A 275 15.57 11.30 -7.88
N LYS A 276 14.36 11.18 -8.44
CA LYS A 276 13.99 11.76 -9.72
C LYS A 276 14.15 13.29 -9.70
N GLU A 277 13.59 13.96 -8.69
CA GLU A 277 13.72 15.40 -8.47
C GLU A 277 15.20 15.83 -8.47
N LEU A 278 16.05 15.15 -7.70
CA LEU A 278 17.47 15.46 -7.61
C LEU A 278 18.25 15.21 -8.91
N ILE A 279 17.86 14.21 -9.70
CA ILE A 279 18.44 13.95 -11.02
C ILE A 279 18.03 15.03 -12.01
N ASP A 280 16.74 15.38 -12.05
CA ASP A 280 16.21 16.41 -12.96
C ASP A 280 16.83 17.79 -12.67
N GLU A 281 17.07 18.10 -11.41
CA GLU A 281 17.76 19.32 -10.98
C GLU A 281 19.28 19.27 -11.18
N GLY A 282 19.84 18.14 -11.62
CA GLY A 282 21.27 17.94 -11.80
C GLY A 282 22.10 17.88 -10.51
N LYS A 283 21.42 17.73 -9.36
CA LYS A 283 22.06 17.58 -8.04
C LYS A 283 22.61 16.17 -7.83
N LEU A 284 21.97 15.17 -8.42
CA LEU A 284 22.48 13.80 -8.52
C LEU A 284 22.76 13.47 -9.99
N LYS A 285 23.95 12.94 -10.25
CA LYS A 285 24.35 12.49 -11.59
C LYS A 285 24.86 11.06 -11.48
N PRO A 286 24.13 10.07 -12.00
CA PRO A 286 24.65 8.72 -12.16
C PRO A 286 25.78 8.73 -13.20
N GLU A 287 27.03 8.52 -12.74
CA GLU A 287 28.23 8.61 -13.60
C GLU A 287 28.84 7.24 -13.89
N VAL A 288 28.53 6.24 -13.04
CA VAL A 288 29.10 4.91 -13.17
C VAL A 288 28.26 4.10 -14.14
N GLU A 289 28.92 3.58 -15.17
CA GLU A 289 28.28 2.67 -16.13
C GLU A 289 27.91 1.33 -15.49
N VAL A 290 26.65 0.91 -15.69
CA VAL A 290 26.14 -0.37 -15.24
C VAL A 290 25.65 -1.15 -16.48
N SER A 291 26.55 -1.88 -17.13
CA SER A 291 26.25 -2.69 -18.31
C SER A 291 25.44 -3.94 -17.93
N LYS A 292 24.14 -3.77 -17.65
CA LYS A 292 23.20 -4.83 -17.29
C LYS A 292 21.85 -4.63 -17.95
N THR A 293 21.21 -5.75 -18.26
CA THR A 293 19.79 -5.80 -18.64
C THR A 293 18.98 -6.23 -17.42
N MET A 294 17.90 -5.53 -17.12
CA MET A 294 16.99 -5.86 -16.01
C MET A 294 15.54 -5.59 -16.36
N THR A 295 14.64 -6.18 -15.60
CA THR A 295 13.22 -5.87 -15.58
C THR A 295 12.89 -5.16 -14.26
N TYR A 296 11.88 -4.30 -14.27
CA TYR A 296 11.36 -3.65 -13.08
C TYR A 296 9.94 -4.13 -12.79
N HIS A 297 9.70 -4.58 -11.57
CA HIS A 297 8.35 -4.93 -11.11
C HIS A 297 7.78 -3.79 -10.28
N ASP A 298 6.65 -3.26 -10.73
CA ASP A 298 5.93 -2.19 -10.02
C ASP A 298 5.37 -2.70 -8.68
N PRO A 299 5.75 -2.10 -7.55
CA PRO A 299 5.17 -2.46 -6.27
C PRO A 299 3.67 -2.17 -6.24
N CYS A 300 2.87 -3.16 -5.84
CA CYS A 300 1.40 -3.05 -5.82
C CYS A 300 0.91 -1.80 -5.09
N PHE A 301 1.57 -1.42 -3.99
CA PHE A 301 1.19 -0.26 -3.18
C PHE A 301 1.60 1.09 -3.76
N LEU A 302 2.58 1.16 -4.63
CA LEU A 302 2.84 2.36 -5.42
C LEU A 302 1.84 2.45 -6.58
N ARG A 303 1.59 1.34 -7.26
CA ARG A 303 0.63 1.26 -8.34
C ARG A 303 -0.79 1.58 -7.84
N GLY A 304 -1.21 0.90 -6.77
CA GLY A 304 -2.55 1.03 -6.20
C GLY A 304 -2.79 2.31 -5.40
N ILE A 305 -1.81 3.22 -5.27
CA ILE A 305 -2.01 4.45 -4.50
C ILE A 305 -3.09 5.34 -5.13
N ASN A 306 -3.23 5.30 -6.45
CA ASN A 306 -4.29 5.99 -7.16
C ASN A 306 -5.68 5.41 -6.89
N ALA A 307 -5.77 4.20 -6.36
CA ALA A 307 -7.03 3.62 -5.90
C ALA A 307 -7.63 4.37 -4.70
N TYR A 308 -6.84 5.20 -4.03
CA TYR A 308 -7.26 6.09 -2.96
C TYR A 308 -7.45 7.54 -3.43
N ALA A 309 -7.32 7.79 -4.73
CA ALA A 309 -7.54 9.10 -5.31
C ALA A 309 -9.02 9.50 -5.17
N THR A 310 -9.29 10.63 -4.58
CA THR A 310 -10.63 11.17 -4.37
C THR A 310 -11.01 12.16 -5.47
N THR A 311 -10.01 12.79 -6.10
CA THR A 311 -10.17 13.73 -7.19
C THR A 311 -9.30 13.35 -8.40
N PRO A 312 -9.58 13.90 -9.61
CA PRO A 312 -8.69 13.74 -10.75
C PRO A 312 -7.27 14.25 -10.50
N GLU A 313 -7.13 15.27 -9.66
CA GLU A 313 -5.85 15.86 -9.26
C GLU A 313 -5.09 14.92 -8.32
N ASP A 314 -5.79 14.11 -7.53
CA ASP A 314 -5.21 13.05 -6.69
C ASP A 314 -4.71 11.86 -7.48
N ILE A 315 -5.18 11.70 -8.73
CA ILE A 315 -4.61 10.75 -9.70
C ILE A 315 -3.26 11.31 -10.16
N VAL A 316 -2.46 11.69 -9.20
CA VAL A 316 -1.19 12.33 -9.46
C VAL A 316 -0.16 11.30 -9.87
N SER A 317 0.54 11.68 -10.87
CA SER A 317 1.77 11.11 -11.38
C SER A 317 1.70 9.60 -11.56
N ASN A 318 1.99 9.22 -12.74
CA ASN A 318 2.26 7.84 -13.11
C ASN A 318 3.46 7.33 -12.28
N LYS A 319 3.18 6.91 -11.03
CA LYS A 319 4.22 6.42 -10.11
C LYS A 319 4.99 5.23 -10.68
N HIS A 320 4.45 4.62 -11.73
CA HIS A 320 5.14 3.60 -12.50
C HIS A 320 6.33 4.16 -13.27
N GLU A 321 6.18 5.34 -13.85
CA GLU A 321 7.23 5.94 -14.68
C GLU A 321 8.39 6.48 -13.85
N VAL A 322 8.14 7.00 -12.65
CA VAL A 322 9.18 7.63 -11.82
C VAL A 322 10.36 6.70 -11.57
N ALA A 323 10.10 5.44 -11.21
CA ALA A 323 11.18 4.48 -10.96
C ALA A 323 11.92 4.11 -12.25
N ARG A 324 11.20 4.00 -13.37
CA ARG A 324 11.78 3.76 -14.70
C ARG A 324 12.68 4.92 -15.15
N ASP A 325 12.23 6.15 -14.94
CA ASP A 325 13.02 7.35 -15.24
C ASP A 325 14.34 7.37 -14.44
N VAL A 326 14.27 7.07 -13.14
CA VAL A 326 15.48 6.99 -12.29
C VAL A 326 16.43 5.90 -12.79
N LEU A 327 15.90 4.74 -13.16
CA LEU A 327 16.71 3.63 -13.68
C LEU A 327 17.28 3.96 -15.07
N ALA A 328 16.52 4.59 -15.94
CA ALA A 328 16.97 5.02 -17.27
C ALA A 328 18.07 6.08 -17.24
N ALA A 329 18.18 6.84 -16.14
CA ALA A 329 19.26 7.80 -15.95
C ALA A 329 20.62 7.14 -15.66
N ILE A 330 20.66 5.82 -15.38
CA ILE A 330 21.90 5.10 -15.07
C ILE A 330 22.58 4.69 -16.39
N PRO A 331 23.83 5.16 -16.67
CA PRO A 331 24.53 4.82 -17.90
C PRO A 331 24.71 3.31 -18.09
N GLY A 332 24.42 2.80 -19.30
CA GLY A 332 24.61 1.39 -19.66
C GLY A 332 23.56 0.43 -19.12
N LEU A 333 22.58 0.90 -18.35
CA LEU A 333 21.48 0.07 -17.86
C LEU A 333 20.38 -0.06 -18.93
N GLU A 334 20.04 -1.27 -19.31
CA GLU A 334 18.94 -1.59 -20.24
C GLU A 334 17.74 -2.10 -19.43
N LEU A 335 16.60 -1.40 -19.53
CA LEU A 335 15.32 -1.88 -18.99
C LEU A 335 14.58 -2.68 -20.08
N LYS A 336 14.14 -3.90 -19.72
CA LYS A 336 13.16 -4.68 -20.50
C LYS A 336 11.83 -4.69 -19.78
N GLU A 337 10.78 -4.36 -20.51
CA GLU A 337 9.40 -4.44 -20.02
C GLU A 337 8.89 -5.89 -20.03
#